data_85fb66929596d3d84d942f3132199582
#
_entry.id   85fb66929596d3d84d942f3132199582
#
_cell.length_a   1.000
_cell.length_b   1.000
_cell.length_c   1.000
_cell.angle_alpha   90.00
_cell.angle_beta   90.00
_cell.angle_gamma   90.00
#
_symmetry.space_group_name_H-M   'P 1'
#
loop_
_entity.id
_entity.type
_entity.pdbx_description
1 polymer ?
#
loop_
_entity_poly.entity_id
_entity_poly.type
_entity_poly.pdbx_seq_one_letter_code
_entity_poly.pdbx_strand_id
1 'polypeptide(L)'
;MPDLPAPEAMIANSILYEDDEIVVIHRPAPAAEAGEPPLTLVTFADLTFRPDGYAIWGQEPATKLGLPAIGFVAKRENWFPAASIRRAAPAVHAALLGPALCYGYSMGGYAALKYARLLGVTRALGVCPQASISPADLPDDKRFHKFHERAAHAGMRLTRDEAPEFGVMMADPYHPDDLVNARMLQQDGGIHWVRTPFVGHAAIWLLTDTAFLREVLGLIQDADLPRLSTRLRERRHQNVHWFFWVAHHAFLRNKPALANRLWNRAEELGLDRNIREQEVMRLLGDAMRRLIDKGRRAEARALALRRAQECAGDAVVLAQIGHILIGMGEGEAAEEPFRAALALRRDVSHVYQGLSMVVASKGRLDEAIAIAMDGIREAPGDAGLHIHLGYLLLNAAKLEEAQGQFDIVLSQVPNHTGALTGKSNVLAAYGRQAEAIELMQQAVPLAPEDAGMRVWLGQLLLVVGEPAEAEPHFRVALEHAPQIGAAHIGLARSLERTGRLEEARHVAADAAAALPNDTRVQAIHRRMGPPNEPKPVAAVTEKEEEERPSGFRRLLGALFGR
;
A
#
# COMPACT_ATOMS: atom_id res chain seq x y z
N MET A 1 14.27 31.33 -37.66
CA MET A 1 12.88 31.09 -37.27
C MET A 1 12.59 29.68 -37.69
N PRO A 2 12.23 28.74 -36.79
CA PRO A 2 11.74 27.44 -37.23
C PRO A 2 10.40 27.65 -37.93
N ASP A 3 10.21 27.03 -39.08
CA ASP A 3 9.00 27.08 -39.90
C ASP A 3 7.79 26.72 -39.05
N LEU A 4 6.79 27.58 -39.03
CA LEU A 4 5.47 27.28 -38.44
C LEU A 4 4.83 26.15 -39.25
N PRO A 5 4.31 25.09 -38.62
CA PRO A 5 3.65 24.00 -39.34
C PRO A 5 2.47 24.54 -40.17
N ALA A 6 2.36 24.05 -41.41
CA ALA A 6 1.28 24.41 -42.29
C ALA A 6 -0.08 23.98 -41.70
N PRO A 7 -1.22 24.63 -42.10
CA PRO A 7 -2.56 24.34 -41.58
C PRO A 7 -2.98 22.89 -41.65
N GLU A 8 -2.47 22.13 -42.60
CA GLU A 8 -2.75 20.66 -42.76
C GLU A 8 -2.17 19.80 -41.64
N ALA A 9 -1.12 20.27 -40.89
CA ALA A 9 -0.53 19.56 -39.76
C ALA A 9 -1.42 19.56 -38.52
N MET A 10 -2.50 20.31 -38.46
CA MET A 10 -3.41 20.42 -37.33
C MET A 10 -4.52 19.35 -37.30
N ILE A 11 -4.60 18.48 -38.30
CA ILE A 11 -5.61 17.41 -38.40
C ILE A 11 -5.15 16.11 -37.75
N ALA A 12 -3.85 15.94 -37.50
CA ALA A 12 -3.27 14.76 -36.87
C ALA A 12 -2.67 15.08 -35.49
N ASN A 13 -2.56 14.07 -34.64
CA ASN A 13 -1.80 14.19 -33.40
C ASN A 13 -0.35 14.58 -33.71
N SER A 14 0.19 15.57 -33.03
CA SER A 14 1.52 16.10 -33.28
C SER A 14 2.24 16.52 -31.99
N ILE A 15 3.56 16.41 -31.99
CA ILE A 15 4.40 16.97 -30.93
C ILE A 15 4.66 18.43 -31.30
N LEU A 16 4.19 19.33 -30.44
CA LEU A 16 4.39 20.78 -30.60
C LEU A 16 5.77 21.22 -30.09
N TYR A 17 6.25 20.56 -29.03
CA TYR A 17 7.53 20.88 -28.40
C TYR A 17 8.03 19.66 -27.61
N GLU A 18 9.33 19.51 -27.58
CA GLU A 18 10.00 18.50 -26.76
C GLU A 18 11.37 18.99 -26.31
N ASP A 19 11.72 18.75 -25.05
CA ASP A 19 13.07 18.89 -24.50
C ASP A 19 13.35 17.76 -23.50
N ASP A 20 14.42 17.89 -22.72
CA ASP A 20 14.83 16.86 -21.74
C ASP A 20 13.83 16.72 -20.56
N GLU A 21 12.98 17.72 -20.34
CA GLU A 21 12.09 17.81 -19.20
C GLU A 21 10.64 17.47 -19.53
N ILE A 22 10.15 17.90 -20.72
CA ILE A 22 8.73 17.79 -21.10
C ILE A 22 8.53 17.42 -22.56
N VAL A 23 7.36 16.86 -22.85
CA VAL A 23 6.79 16.74 -24.20
C VAL A 23 5.45 17.47 -24.22
N VAL A 24 5.17 18.25 -25.27
CA VAL A 24 3.90 18.92 -25.49
C VAL A 24 3.25 18.36 -26.75
N ILE A 25 2.06 17.80 -26.60
CA ILE A 25 1.36 17.03 -27.61
C ILE A 25 0.03 17.72 -27.95
N HIS A 26 -0.21 17.97 -29.22
CA HIS A 26 -1.49 18.42 -29.73
C HIS A 26 -2.33 17.23 -30.22
N ARG A 27 -3.59 17.22 -29.81
CA ARG A 27 -4.62 16.28 -30.22
C ARG A 27 -5.83 17.07 -30.74
N PRO A 28 -6.07 17.08 -32.05
CA PRO A 28 -7.21 17.79 -32.62
C PRO A 28 -8.52 17.12 -32.20
N ALA A 29 -9.60 17.89 -32.20
CA ALA A 29 -10.94 17.30 -32.08
C ALA A 29 -11.28 16.48 -33.34
N PRO A 30 -12.15 15.45 -33.22
CA PRO A 30 -12.82 14.90 -34.41
C PRO A 30 -13.50 16.05 -35.15
N ALA A 31 -13.45 16.03 -36.48
CA ALA A 31 -13.95 17.12 -37.35
C ALA A 31 -15.32 17.63 -36.86
N ALA A 32 -15.36 18.88 -36.43
CA ALA A 32 -16.58 19.54 -36.02
C ALA A 32 -17.27 20.15 -37.24
N GLU A 33 -18.60 20.15 -37.26
CA GLU A 33 -19.39 20.94 -38.20
C GLU A 33 -19.06 22.42 -38.06
N ALA A 34 -19.15 23.17 -39.14
CA ALA A 34 -18.78 24.60 -39.21
C ALA A 34 -19.49 25.43 -38.13
N GLY A 35 -18.73 25.93 -37.15
CA GLY A 35 -19.20 26.76 -36.03
C GLY A 35 -18.04 27.45 -35.32
N GLU A 36 -18.32 28.07 -34.17
CA GLU A 36 -17.27 28.63 -33.32
C GLU A 36 -16.25 27.54 -32.91
N PRO A 37 -14.94 27.90 -32.82
CA PRO A 37 -13.93 26.94 -32.43
C PRO A 37 -14.24 26.36 -31.02
N PRO A 38 -14.21 25.05 -30.86
CA PRO A 38 -14.52 24.42 -29.59
C PRO A 38 -13.50 24.81 -28.52
N LEU A 39 -13.90 24.68 -27.25
CA LEU A 39 -13.00 24.87 -26.11
C LEU A 39 -11.80 23.93 -26.22
N THR A 40 -10.58 24.46 -26.24
CA THR A 40 -9.35 23.66 -26.19
C THR A 40 -8.98 23.37 -24.74
N LEU A 41 -8.81 22.08 -24.42
CA LEU A 41 -8.37 21.65 -23.09
C LEU A 41 -6.85 21.57 -23.05
N VAL A 42 -6.21 22.46 -22.28
CA VAL A 42 -4.76 22.42 -22.05
C VAL A 42 -4.51 21.61 -20.76
N THR A 43 -3.98 20.40 -20.89
CA THR A 43 -3.81 19.49 -19.75
C THR A 43 -2.37 19.36 -19.31
N PHE A 44 -2.17 19.16 -18.00
CA PHE A 44 -0.87 18.89 -17.41
C PHE A 44 -0.91 17.55 -16.69
N ALA A 45 0.04 16.68 -17.00
CA ALA A 45 0.16 15.36 -16.41
C ALA A 45 0.42 15.41 -14.90
N ASP A 46 -0.10 14.42 -14.21
CA ASP A 46 0.20 14.23 -12.79
C ASP A 46 1.58 13.56 -12.57
N LEU A 47 1.89 13.27 -11.31
CA LEU A 47 3.18 12.72 -10.90
C LEU A 47 3.50 11.35 -11.54
N THR A 48 2.50 10.59 -11.94
CA THR A 48 2.63 9.18 -12.38
C THR A 48 2.60 9.00 -13.89
N PHE A 49 2.00 9.94 -14.60
CA PHE A 49 1.85 9.85 -16.05
C PHE A 49 3.15 10.23 -16.78
N ARG A 50 3.57 9.37 -17.73
CA ARG A 50 4.81 9.55 -18.51
C ARG A 50 4.54 9.55 -20.01
N PRO A 51 5.44 10.12 -20.82
CA PRO A 51 5.30 10.11 -22.27
C PRO A 51 5.18 8.69 -22.82
N ASP A 52 4.16 8.47 -23.65
CA ASP A 52 3.92 7.24 -24.40
C ASP A 52 3.27 7.60 -25.75
N GLY A 53 4.07 7.71 -26.78
CA GLY A 53 3.64 8.16 -28.11
C GLY A 53 2.94 9.53 -28.02
N TYR A 54 1.68 9.58 -28.51
CA TYR A 54 0.83 10.77 -28.45
C TYR A 54 -0.17 10.79 -27.30
N ALA A 55 0.05 9.96 -26.27
CA ALA A 55 -0.83 9.92 -25.11
C ALA A 55 -0.67 11.17 -24.25
N ILE A 56 -1.76 11.73 -23.76
CA ILE A 56 -1.80 12.85 -22.82
C ILE A 56 -2.63 12.52 -21.60
N TRP A 57 -2.30 13.12 -20.47
CA TRP A 57 -3.16 13.08 -19.30
C TRP A 57 -4.50 13.77 -19.62
N GLY A 58 -5.61 13.18 -19.21
CA GLY A 58 -6.95 13.71 -19.56
C GLY A 58 -7.40 13.40 -21.00
N GLN A 59 -6.69 12.52 -21.72
CA GLN A 59 -7.06 12.14 -23.10
C GLN A 59 -8.46 11.55 -23.18
N GLU A 60 -8.81 10.64 -22.28
CA GLU A 60 -10.11 9.96 -22.30
C GLU A 60 -11.28 10.95 -22.14
N PRO A 61 -11.31 11.83 -21.11
CA PRO A 61 -12.35 12.85 -21.02
C PRO A 61 -12.34 13.82 -22.19
N ALA A 62 -11.20 14.27 -22.69
CA ALA A 62 -11.16 15.16 -23.86
C ALA A 62 -11.79 14.50 -25.09
N THR A 63 -11.46 13.23 -25.35
CA THR A 63 -12.04 12.44 -26.47
C THR A 63 -13.56 12.26 -26.31
N LYS A 64 -14.03 11.85 -25.14
CA LYS A 64 -15.46 11.67 -24.85
C LYS A 64 -16.26 12.99 -24.94
N LEU A 65 -15.62 14.12 -24.65
CA LEU A 65 -16.21 15.44 -24.75
C LEU A 65 -16.15 16.02 -26.18
N GLY A 66 -15.38 15.41 -27.08
CA GLY A 66 -15.15 15.91 -28.43
C GLY A 66 -14.30 17.21 -28.44
N LEU A 67 -13.45 17.41 -27.44
CA LEU A 67 -12.63 18.62 -27.29
C LEU A 67 -11.23 18.42 -27.87
N PRO A 68 -10.68 19.42 -28.60
CA PRO A 68 -9.26 19.45 -28.90
C PRO A 68 -8.47 19.60 -27.60
N ALA A 69 -7.28 18.99 -27.55
CA ALA A 69 -6.46 19.05 -26.36
C ALA A 69 -4.98 19.30 -26.67
N ILE A 70 -4.30 20.04 -25.78
CA ILE A 70 -2.86 20.20 -25.77
C ILE A 70 -2.37 19.66 -24.42
N GLY A 71 -1.62 18.54 -24.44
CA GLY A 71 -1.14 17.88 -23.23
C GLY A 71 0.33 18.15 -22.95
N PHE A 72 0.63 18.66 -21.78
CA PHE A 72 1.99 18.73 -21.24
C PHE A 72 2.27 17.46 -20.44
N VAL A 73 3.28 16.71 -20.84
CA VAL A 73 3.69 15.45 -20.19
C VAL A 73 5.13 15.61 -19.69
N ALA A 74 5.32 15.44 -18.39
CA ALA A 74 6.64 15.50 -17.76
C ALA A 74 7.39 14.18 -17.99
N LYS A 75 8.68 14.25 -18.37
CA LYS A 75 9.53 13.07 -18.56
C LYS A 75 9.99 12.44 -17.24
N ARG A 76 9.93 13.22 -16.14
CA ARG A 76 10.23 12.80 -14.77
C ARG A 76 9.39 13.62 -13.77
N GLU A 77 9.58 13.41 -12.48
CA GLU A 77 8.90 14.18 -11.41
C GLU A 77 9.54 15.58 -11.27
N ASN A 78 9.23 16.49 -12.18
CA ASN A 78 9.94 17.77 -12.34
C ASN A 78 9.09 19.03 -12.10
N TRP A 79 7.81 18.90 -11.75
CA TRP A 79 6.89 20.06 -11.57
C TRP A 79 6.93 21.09 -12.70
N PHE A 80 7.21 20.62 -13.94
CA PHE A 80 7.17 21.46 -15.14
C PHE A 80 8.06 22.72 -15.02
N PRO A 81 9.39 22.60 -15.17
CA PRO A 81 10.31 23.73 -15.01
C PRO A 81 9.94 24.91 -15.90
N ALA A 82 9.89 26.12 -15.31
CA ALA A 82 9.44 27.34 -16.00
C ALA A 82 10.20 27.63 -17.30
N ALA A 83 11.49 27.24 -17.38
CA ALA A 83 12.28 27.42 -18.59
C ALA A 83 11.75 26.58 -19.77
N SER A 84 11.35 25.32 -19.53
CA SER A 84 10.77 24.44 -20.56
C SER A 84 9.41 24.95 -21.01
N ILE A 85 8.55 25.37 -20.07
CA ILE A 85 7.24 25.93 -20.43
C ILE A 85 7.37 27.20 -21.26
N ARG A 86 8.31 28.10 -20.90
CA ARG A 86 8.57 29.35 -21.71
C ARG A 86 9.03 29.02 -23.12
N ARG A 87 9.85 27.98 -23.31
CA ARG A 87 10.28 27.55 -24.65
C ARG A 87 9.13 26.93 -25.45
N ALA A 88 8.24 26.22 -24.81
CA ALA A 88 7.07 25.59 -25.43
C ALA A 88 5.96 26.60 -25.78
N ALA A 89 5.83 27.71 -25.04
CA ALA A 89 4.71 28.65 -25.14
C ALA A 89 4.45 29.18 -26.57
N PRO A 90 5.43 29.56 -27.42
CA PRO A 90 5.16 30.01 -28.77
C PRO A 90 4.45 28.98 -29.65
N ALA A 91 4.84 27.70 -29.55
CA ALA A 91 4.21 26.61 -30.29
C ALA A 91 2.77 26.35 -29.80
N VAL A 92 2.54 26.45 -28.50
CA VAL A 92 1.20 26.35 -27.89
C VAL A 92 0.30 27.52 -28.35
N HIS A 93 0.79 28.74 -28.31
CA HIS A 93 0.05 29.93 -28.80
C HIS A 93 -0.38 29.74 -30.25
N ALA A 94 0.49 29.25 -31.13
CA ALA A 94 0.17 29.02 -32.52
C ALA A 94 -0.90 27.91 -32.72
N ALA A 95 -1.00 26.97 -31.79
CA ALA A 95 -1.97 25.87 -31.83
C ALA A 95 -3.32 26.19 -31.17
N LEU A 96 -3.41 27.29 -30.40
CA LEU A 96 -4.64 27.71 -29.74
C LEU A 96 -5.49 28.56 -30.71
N LEU A 97 -6.54 28.01 -31.27
CA LEU A 97 -7.40 28.65 -32.27
C LEU A 97 -8.67 29.28 -31.70
N GLY A 98 -8.95 29.12 -30.41
CA GLY A 98 -10.19 29.54 -29.77
C GLY A 98 -10.09 29.62 -28.25
N PRO A 99 -11.22 29.60 -27.54
CA PRO A 99 -11.22 29.57 -26.09
C PRO A 99 -10.47 28.36 -25.55
N ALA A 100 -9.73 28.57 -24.46
CA ALA A 100 -8.96 27.48 -23.83
C ALA A 100 -9.09 27.49 -22.31
N LEU A 101 -8.88 26.32 -21.70
CA LEU A 101 -8.88 26.13 -20.25
C LEU A 101 -7.75 25.18 -19.85
N CYS A 102 -6.90 25.62 -18.91
CA CYS A 102 -5.88 24.77 -18.31
C CYS A 102 -6.48 23.86 -17.25
N TYR A 103 -6.14 22.57 -17.29
CA TYR A 103 -6.65 21.57 -16.37
C TYR A 103 -5.56 20.60 -15.92
N GLY A 104 -5.51 20.31 -14.63
CA GLY A 104 -4.54 19.38 -14.08
C GLY A 104 -4.87 18.94 -12.65
N TYR A 105 -4.24 17.84 -12.25
CA TYR A 105 -4.36 17.25 -10.93
C TYR A 105 -2.99 17.14 -10.27
N SER A 106 -2.92 17.41 -8.96
CA SER A 106 -1.70 17.33 -8.17
C SER A 106 -0.56 18.15 -8.78
N MET A 107 0.56 17.56 -9.20
CA MET A 107 1.65 18.21 -9.94
C MET A 107 1.13 18.98 -11.17
N GLY A 108 0.24 18.34 -11.94
CA GLY A 108 -0.41 19.00 -13.08
C GLY A 108 -1.34 20.14 -12.68
N GLY A 109 -1.98 20.02 -11.51
CA GLY A 109 -2.83 21.09 -10.96
C GLY A 109 -2.06 22.37 -10.65
N TYR A 110 -0.84 22.22 -10.09
CA TYR A 110 0.10 23.34 -9.95
C TYR A 110 0.40 24.00 -11.29
N ALA A 111 0.82 23.20 -12.28
CA ALA A 111 1.21 23.73 -13.58
C ALA A 111 0.05 24.42 -14.33
N ALA A 112 -1.16 23.84 -14.24
CA ALA A 112 -2.37 24.45 -14.82
C ALA A 112 -2.65 25.85 -14.28
N LEU A 113 -2.46 26.07 -12.98
CA LEU A 113 -2.64 27.38 -12.35
C LEU A 113 -1.45 28.34 -12.60
N LYS A 114 -0.22 27.81 -12.55
CA LYS A 114 1.01 28.60 -12.66
C LYS A 114 1.25 29.14 -14.08
N TYR A 115 0.93 28.32 -15.08
CA TYR A 115 1.35 28.61 -16.46
C TYR A 115 0.22 29.01 -17.40
N ALA A 116 -1.04 28.99 -16.95
CA ALA A 116 -2.17 29.36 -17.81
C ALA A 116 -1.95 30.72 -18.51
N ARG A 117 -1.64 31.77 -17.74
CA ARG A 117 -1.42 33.11 -18.29
C ARG A 117 -0.24 33.16 -19.25
N LEU A 118 0.86 32.50 -18.94
CA LEU A 118 2.03 32.41 -19.82
C LEU A 118 1.67 31.74 -21.16
N LEU A 119 0.73 30.80 -21.16
CA LEU A 119 0.23 30.10 -22.35
C LEU A 119 -0.92 30.84 -23.06
N GLY A 120 -1.25 32.07 -22.65
CA GLY A 120 -2.35 32.85 -23.20
C GLY A 120 -3.75 32.33 -22.83
N VAL A 121 -3.85 31.50 -21.78
CA VAL A 121 -5.10 30.91 -21.31
C VAL A 121 -5.60 31.64 -20.08
N THR A 122 -6.85 32.11 -20.13
CA THR A 122 -7.43 32.97 -19.08
C THR A 122 -8.17 32.19 -18.00
N ARG A 123 -8.44 30.89 -18.23
CA ARG A 123 -9.22 30.00 -17.34
C ARG A 123 -8.38 28.82 -16.90
N ALA A 124 -8.43 28.47 -15.62
CA ALA A 124 -7.71 27.29 -15.13
C ALA A 124 -8.43 26.58 -14.00
N LEU A 125 -8.32 25.24 -14.00
CA LEU A 125 -8.74 24.34 -12.93
C LEU A 125 -7.56 23.50 -12.44
N GLY A 126 -7.12 23.74 -11.20
CA GLY A 126 -6.17 22.88 -10.50
C GLY A 126 -6.89 22.03 -9.45
N VAL A 127 -6.77 20.72 -9.54
CA VAL A 127 -7.33 19.78 -8.54
C VAL A 127 -6.22 19.33 -7.61
N CYS A 128 -6.36 19.56 -6.30
CA CYS A 128 -5.36 19.30 -5.26
C CYS A 128 -3.95 19.79 -5.64
N PRO A 129 -3.81 21.06 -6.11
CA PRO A 129 -2.52 21.57 -6.57
C PRO A 129 -1.54 21.76 -5.41
N GLN A 130 -0.24 21.53 -5.65
CA GLN A 130 0.81 22.04 -4.77
C GLN A 130 1.04 23.53 -5.08
N ALA A 131 1.33 24.32 -4.05
CA ALA A 131 1.75 25.72 -4.23
C ALA A 131 3.26 25.82 -4.47
N SER A 132 4.01 24.91 -3.87
CA SER A 132 5.46 24.76 -4.00
C SER A 132 5.87 23.37 -3.50
N ILE A 133 7.06 22.92 -3.91
CA ILE A 133 7.74 21.74 -3.31
C ILE A 133 9.05 22.14 -2.63
N SER A 134 9.31 23.44 -2.54
CA SER A 134 10.50 23.97 -1.88
C SER A 134 10.39 23.80 -0.35
N PRO A 135 11.40 23.19 0.31
CA PRO A 135 11.45 23.12 1.77
C PRO A 135 11.42 24.50 2.46
N ALA A 136 11.84 25.56 1.76
CA ALA A 136 11.80 26.92 2.28
C ALA A 136 10.39 27.53 2.26
N ASP A 137 9.56 27.17 1.26
CA ASP A 137 8.19 27.67 1.14
C ASP A 137 7.22 26.88 2.03
N LEU A 138 7.36 25.55 2.08
CA LEU A 138 6.48 24.62 2.75
C LEU A 138 7.27 23.62 3.59
N PRO A 139 7.87 24.02 4.73
CA PRO A 139 8.74 23.16 5.54
C PRO A 139 8.01 21.94 6.14
N ASP A 140 6.71 22.03 6.36
CA ASP A 140 5.90 20.98 6.97
C ASP A 140 5.35 19.98 5.95
N ASP A 141 5.18 20.35 4.67
CA ASP A 141 4.75 19.42 3.61
C ASP A 141 5.97 18.72 2.98
N LYS A 142 6.40 17.64 3.60
CA LYS A 142 7.59 16.88 3.20
C LYS A 142 7.37 15.92 2.04
N ARG A 143 6.14 15.75 1.55
CA ARG A 143 5.78 14.73 0.53
C ARG A 143 6.68 14.78 -0.71
N PHE A 144 7.04 15.99 -1.14
CA PHE A 144 7.71 16.21 -2.41
C PHE A 144 9.08 16.88 -2.30
N HIS A 145 9.61 17.14 -1.10
CA HIS A 145 10.91 17.78 -0.89
C HIS A 145 12.08 17.06 -1.60
N LYS A 146 12.01 15.73 -1.71
CA LYS A 146 13.01 14.90 -2.40
C LYS A 146 13.15 15.17 -3.90
N PHE A 147 12.13 15.80 -4.50
CA PHE A 147 12.12 16.18 -5.92
C PHE A 147 12.55 17.64 -6.15
N HIS A 148 12.76 18.40 -5.07
CA HIS A 148 13.10 19.80 -5.19
C HIS A 148 14.55 20.00 -5.67
N GLU A 149 14.70 20.62 -6.81
CA GLU A 149 15.96 21.06 -7.40
C GLU A 149 16.00 22.58 -7.44
N ARG A 150 16.93 23.21 -6.71
CA ARG A 150 16.96 24.68 -6.51
C ARG A 150 16.93 25.49 -7.81
N ALA A 151 17.65 25.06 -8.84
CA ALA A 151 17.73 25.78 -10.12
C ALA A 151 16.45 25.57 -10.96
N ALA A 152 15.97 24.33 -11.09
CA ALA A 152 14.80 23.98 -11.89
C ALA A 152 13.50 24.54 -11.30
N HIS A 153 13.41 24.60 -9.97
CA HIS A 153 12.22 25.01 -9.23
C HIS A 153 12.30 26.44 -8.65
N ALA A 154 13.23 27.24 -9.16
CA ALA A 154 13.28 28.67 -8.80
C ALA A 154 12.00 29.39 -9.24
N GLY A 155 11.37 30.11 -8.31
CA GLY A 155 10.14 30.86 -8.59
C GLY A 155 8.88 30.01 -8.75
N MET A 156 8.80 28.84 -8.12
CA MET A 156 7.58 28.00 -8.12
C MET A 156 6.36 28.72 -7.56
N ARG A 157 6.54 29.49 -6.50
CA ARG A 157 5.44 30.19 -5.84
C ARG A 157 4.64 31.03 -6.83
N LEU A 158 3.34 30.82 -6.92
CA LEU A 158 2.45 31.52 -7.82
C LEU A 158 2.22 32.95 -7.33
N THR A 159 2.46 33.94 -8.21
CA THR A 159 2.13 35.33 -7.94
C THR A 159 0.86 35.78 -8.68
N ARG A 160 0.24 36.89 -8.27
CA ARG A 160 -0.98 37.41 -8.93
C ARG A 160 -0.75 37.75 -10.40
N ASP A 161 0.44 38.21 -10.76
CA ASP A 161 0.76 38.57 -12.15
C ASP A 161 0.92 37.34 -13.05
N GLU A 162 1.18 36.16 -12.47
CA GLU A 162 1.27 34.88 -13.19
C GLU A 162 -0.06 34.15 -13.24
N ALA A 163 -0.97 34.43 -12.30
CA ALA A 163 -2.25 33.76 -12.19
C ALA A 163 -3.16 34.00 -13.41
N PRO A 164 -3.98 33.02 -13.81
CA PRO A 164 -5.02 33.23 -14.81
C PRO A 164 -6.02 34.27 -14.34
N GLU A 165 -6.78 34.88 -15.28
CA GLU A 165 -7.83 35.83 -14.94
C GLU A 165 -8.90 35.20 -14.03
N PHE A 166 -9.24 33.97 -14.27
CA PHE A 166 -10.11 33.17 -13.42
C PHE A 166 -9.53 31.76 -13.18
N GLY A 167 -8.81 31.66 -12.08
CA GLY A 167 -8.23 30.37 -11.61
C GLY A 167 -9.05 29.77 -10.49
N VAL A 168 -9.37 28.51 -10.61
CA VAL A 168 -10.09 27.73 -9.59
C VAL A 168 -9.23 26.59 -9.11
N MET A 169 -9.18 26.37 -7.80
CA MET A 169 -8.64 25.15 -7.22
C MET A 169 -9.71 24.40 -6.43
N MET A 170 -9.66 23.08 -6.52
CA MET A 170 -10.41 22.15 -5.68
C MET A 170 -9.44 21.51 -4.69
N ALA A 171 -9.69 21.63 -3.40
CA ALA A 171 -8.86 21.03 -2.36
C ALA A 171 -9.67 20.78 -1.08
N ASP A 172 -9.28 19.75 -0.33
CA ASP A 172 -9.92 19.39 0.94
C ASP A 172 -9.40 20.29 2.08
N PRO A 173 -10.28 21.08 2.74
CA PRO A 173 -9.89 21.94 3.86
C PRO A 173 -9.51 21.17 5.13
N TYR A 174 -9.74 19.85 5.18
CA TYR A 174 -9.42 19.00 6.32
C TYR A 174 -8.21 18.08 6.08
N HIS A 175 -7.66 18.07 4.85
CA HIS A 175 -6.41 17.40 4.55
C HIS A 175 -5.25 18.35 4.86
N PRO A 176 -4.38 18.07 5.85
CA PRO A 176 -3.40 19.05 6.35
C PRO A 176 -2.50 19.64 5.27
N ASP A 177 -1.92 18.76 4.43
CA ASP A 177 -0.96 19.18 3.40
C ASP A 177 -1.65 19.96 2.25
N ASP A 178 -2.87 19.56 1.85
CA ASP A 178 -3.61 20.30 0.81
C ASP A 178 -4.12 21.64 1.33
N LEU A 179 -4.43 21.73 2.63
CA LEU A 179 -4.85 22.97 3.27
C LEU A 179 -3.77 24.06 3.21
N VAL A 180 -2.51 23.72 3.51
CA VAL A 180 -1.42 24.71 3.49
C VAL A 180 -1.14 25.18 2.06
N ASN A 181 -1.15 24.27 1.10
CA ASN A 181 -1.00 24.58 -0.32
C ASN A 181 -2.15 25.46 -0.83
N ALA A 182 -3.41 25.14 -0.51
CA ALA A 182 -4.57 25.90 -0.92
C ALA A 182 -4.58 27.33 -0.35
N ARG A 183 -4.18 27.50 0.92
CA ARG A 183 -4.05 28.81 1.53
C ARG A 183 -3.01 29.67 0.83
N MET A 184 -1.84 29.12 0.52
CA MET A 184 -0.78 29.83 -0.19
C MET A 184 -1.25 30.28 -1.58
N LEU A 185 -1.84 29.37 -2.37
CA LEU A 185 -2.36 29.71 -3.70
C LEU A 185 -3.47 30.78 -3.67
N GLN A 186 -4.33 30.75 -2.66
CA GLN A 186 -5.37 31.78 -2.49
C GLN A 186 -4.79 33.12 -2.12
N GLN A 187 -3.82 33.17 -1.20
CA GLN A 187 -3.22 34.42 -0.71
C GLN A 187 -2.32 35.08 -1.76
N ASP A 188 -1.42 34.30 -2.35
CA ASP A 188 -0.37 34.82 -3.23
C ASP A 188 -0.87 34.96 -4.67
N GLY A 189 -1.57 33.96 -5.18
CA GLY A 189 -2.06 33.93 -6.56
C GLY A 189 -3.47 34.47 -6.76
N GLY A 190 -4.24 34.66 -5.69
CA GLY A 190 -5.64 35.06 -5.80
C GLY A 190 -6.56 34.01 -6.40
N ILE A 191 -6.14 32.73 -6.32
CA ILE A 191 -6.90 31.59 -6.87
C ILE A 191 -8.17 31.34 -6.05
N HIS A 192 -9.30 31.14 -6.73
CA HIS A 192 -10.58 30.82 -6.10
C HIS A 192 -10.58 29.41 -5.55
N TRP A 193 -10.73 29.26 -4.25
CA TRP A 193 -10.76 27.95 -3.61
C TRP A 193 -12.18 27.42 -3.48
N VAL A 194 -12.52 26.40 -4.26
CA VAL A 194 -13.72 25.58 -4.07
C VAL A 194 -13.39 24.46 -3.11
N ARG A 195 -13.94 24.54 -1.90
CA ARG A 195 -13.69 23.59 -0.83
C ARG A 195 -14.40 22.26 -1.12
N THR A 196 -13.64 21.19 -1.16
CA THR A 196 -14.14 19.81 -1.33
C THR A 196 -13.85 18.98 -0.06
N PRO A 197 -14.60 19.24 1.03
CA PRO A 197 -14.32 18.63 2.33
C PRO A 197 -14.50 17.12 2.31
N PHE A 198 -13.59 16.41 3.00
CA PHE A 198 -13.61 14.96 3.20
C PHE A 198 -13.45 14.14 1.91
N VAL A 199 -12.66 14.59 0.99
CA VAL A 199 -12.24 13.80 -0.19
C VAL A 199 -10.72 13.55 -0.19
N GLY A 200 -9.99 14.15 0.75
CA GLY A 200 -8.53 14.06 0.83
C GLY A 200 -7.86 14.59 -0.44
N HIS A 201 -6.66 14.07 -0.73
CA HIS A 201 -5.94 14.40 -1.99
C HIS A 201 -6.58 13.77 -3.24
N ALA A 202 -7.77 13.20 -3.13
CA ALA A 202 -8.47 12.47 -4.21
C ALA A 202 -9.66 13.25 -4.79
N ALA A 203 -9.68 14.61 -4.70
CA ALA A 203 -10.78 15.43 -5.22
C ALA A 203 -11.03 15.27 -6.74
N ILE A 204 -10.06 14.74 -7.50
CA ILE A 204 -10.19 14.40 -8.92
C ILE A 204 -11.33 13.39 -9.17
N TRP A 205 -11.60 12.49 -8.23
CA TRP A 205 -12.66 11.49 -8.34
C TRP A 205 -14.08 12.09 -8.38
N LEU A 206 -14.24 13.37 -7.98
CA LEU A 206 -15.51 14.10 -8.19
C LEU A 206 -15.79 14.38 -9.65
N LEU A 207 -14.74 14.40 -10.50
CA LEU A 207 -14.77 14.78 -11.91
C LEU A 207 -14.66 13.61 -12.89
N THR A 208 -14.78 12.36 -12.43
CA THR A 208 -14.64 11.17 -13.29
C THR A 208 -15.85 10.94 -14.23
N ASP A 209 -17.01 11.50 -13.90
CA ASP A 209 -18.16 11.52 -14.80
C ASP A 209 -17.97 12.59 -15.88
N THR A 210 -17.94 12.17 -17.12
CA THR A 210 -17.63 13.05 -18.27
C THR A 210 -18.68 14.14 -18.47
N ALA A 211 -19.96 13.84 -18.24
CA ALA A 211 -21.02 14.85 -18.37
C ALA A 211 -20.91 15.91 -17.28
N PHE A 212 -20.61 15.49 -16.05
CA PHE A 212 -20.38 16.40 -14.95
C PHE A 212 -19.09 17.23 -15.14
N LEU A 213 -18.02 16.64 -15.67
CA LEU A 213 -16.80 17.38 -16.02
C LEU A 213 -17.10 18.46 -17.06
N ARG A 214 -17.90 18.16 -18.10
CA ARG A 214 -18.35 19.16 -19.09
C ARG A 214 -19.04 20.34 -18.42
N GLU A 215 -19.96 20.08 -17.50
CA GLU A 215 -20.67 21.10 -16.74
C GLU A 215 -19.68 21.96 -15.93
N VAL A 216 -18.72 21.34 -15.23
CA VAL A 216 -17.68 22.03 -14.44
C VAL A 216 -16.81 22.93 -15.32
N LEU A 217 -16.35 22.41 -16.48
CA LEU A 217 -15.54 23.20 -17.42
C LEU A 217 -16.31 24.39 -17.95
N GLY A 218 -17.60 24.23 -18.28
CA GLY A 218 -18.49 25.33 -18.70
C GLY A 218 -18.64 26.40 -17.61
N LEU A 219 -18.92 26.00 -16.37
CA LEU A 219 -19.04 26.94 -15.25
C LEU A 219 -17.75 27.71 -14.96
N ILE A 220 -16.57 27.12 -15.24
CA ILE A 220 -15.28 27.83 -15.11
C ILE A 220 -15.08 28.79 -16.28
N GLN A 221 -15.48 28.44 -17.51
CA GLN A 221 -15.47 29.35 -18.65
C GLN A 221 -16.35 30.57 -18.40
N ASP A 222 -17.54 30.35 -17.83
CA ASP A 222 -18.50 31.43 -17.50
C ASP A 222 -18.13 32.21 -16.23
N ALA A 223 -17.06 31.80 -15.53
CA ALA A 223 -16.64 32.33 -14.23
C ALA A 223 -17.75 32.27 -13.14
N ASP A 224 -18.68 31.28 -13.20
CA ASP A 224 -19.78 31.10 -12.25
C ASP A 224 -19.35 30.29 -11.04
N LEU A 225 -18.58 30.90 -10.15
CA LEU A 225 -18.07 30.28 -8.92
C LEU A 225 -19.20 29.85 -7.94
N PRO A 226 -20.30 30.60 -7.75
CA PRO A 226 -21.38 30.19 -6.87
C PRO A 226 -22.05 28.90 -7.32
N ARG A 227 -22.38 28.80 -8.60
CA ARG A 227 -23.01 27.61 -9.18
C ARG A 227 -22.04 26.43 -9.19
N LEU A 228 -20.76 26.63 -9.54
CA LEU A 228 -19.73 25.62 -9.46
C LEU A 228 -19.63 25.02 -8.04
N SER A 229 -19.56 25.89 -7.02
CA SER A 229 -19.49 25.46 -5.62
C SER A 229 -20.73 24.65 -5.20
N THR A 230 -21.91 25.01 -5.68
CA THR A 230 -23.17 24.30 -5.38
C THR A 230 -23.17 22.92 -6.04
N ARG A 231 -22.84 22.83 -7.32
CA ARG A 231 -22.80 21.57 -8.09
C ARG A 231 -21.77 20.57 -7.51
N LEU A 232 -20.58 21.03 -7.15
CA LEU A 232 -19.58 20.18 -6.49
C LEU A 232 -20.04 19.71 -5.09
N ARG A 233 -20.77 20.54 -4.34
CA ARG A 233 -21.36 20.16 -3.06
C ARG A 233 -22.42 19.06 -3.21
N GLU A 234 -23.26 19.13 -4.23
CA GLU A 234 -24.25 18.12 -4.53
C GLU A 234 -23.59 16.81 -4.97
N ARG A 235 -22.60 16.88 -5.87
CA ARG A 235 -21.89 15.71 -6.41
C ARG A 235 -21.18 14.88 -5.35
N ARG A 236 -20.61 15.49 -4.31
CA ARG A 236 -19.89 14.77 -3.25
C ARG A 236 -20.78 13.72 -2.54
N HIS A 237 -22.08 13.96 -2.39
CA HIS A 237 -23.02 13.02 -1.76
C HIS A 237 -23.30 11.78 -2.62
N GLN A 238 -22.79 11.71 -3.84
CA GLN A 238 -22.84 10.56 -4.74
C GLN A 238 -21.46 9.90 -4.88
N ASN A 239 -20.45 10.43 -4.20
CA ASN A 239 -19.06 10.01 -4.38
C ASN A 239 -18.63 9.03 -3.27
N VAL A 240 -18.13 7.87 -3.69
CA VAL A 240 -17.61 6.80 -2.81
C VAL A 240 -16.55 7.31 -1.84
N HIS A 241 -15.58 8.06 -2.36
CA HIS A 241 -14.44 8.56 -1.57
C HIS A 241 -14.87 9.56 -0.51
N TRP A 242 -15.92 10.37 -0.78
CA TRP A 242 -16.46 11.28 0.22
C TRP A 242 -17.00 10.52 1.43
N PHE A 243 -17.81 9.49 1.21
CA PHE A 243 -18.34 8.67 2.31
C PHE A 243 -17.22 7.96 3.06
N PHE A 244 -16.21 7.45 2.35
CA PHE A 244 -15.06 6.80 2.96
C PHE A 244 -14.30 7.75 3.91
N TRP A 245 -13.94 8.95 3.45
CA TRP A 245 -13.18 9.91 4.27
C TRP A 245 -14.00 10.54 5.39
N VAL A 246 -15.30 10.77 5.20
CA VAL A 246 -16.17 11.21 6.30
C VAL A 246 -16.27 10.14 7.37
N ALA A 247 -16.37 8.86 6.98
CA ALA A 247 -16.36 7.73 7.91
C ALA A 247 -15.05 7.65 8.69
N HIS A 248 -13.88 7.77 8.00
CA HIS A 248 -12.57 7.86 8.62
C HIS A 248 -12.51 8.95 9.72
N HIS A 249 -12.92 10.18 9.39
CA HIS A 249 -12.93 11.27 10.36
C HIS A 249 -13.93 11.08 11.50
N ALA A 250 -15.06 10.45 11.21
CA ALA A 250 -16.03 10.10 12.25
C ALA A 250 -15.46 9.07 13.23
N PHE A 251 -14.73 8.07 12.72
CA PHE A 251 -14.08 7.06 13.54
C PHE A 251 -12.99 7.68 14.45
N LEU A 252 -12.13 8.54 13.88
CA LEU A 252 -11.11 9.27 14.65
C LEU A 252 -11.70 10.16 15.74
N ARG A 253 -12.91 10.73 15.51
CA ARG A 253 -13.66 11.56 16.47
C ARG A 253 -14.50 10.75 17.46
N ASN A 254 -14.22 9.46 17.59
CA ASN A 254 -14.94 8.57 18.51
C ASN A 254 -16.46 8.47 18.23
N LYS A 255 -16.83 8.42 16.93
CA LYS A 255 -18.21 8.23 16.46
C LYS A 255 -18.33 6.97 15.59
N PRO A 256 -18.04 5.76 16.15
CA PRO A 256 -17.93 4.54 15.37
C PRO A 256 -19.24 4.13 14.68
N ALA A 257 -20.39 4.31 15.32
CA ALA A 257 -21.70 4.01 14.71
C ALA A 257 -21.99 4.89 13.48
N LEU A 258 -21.57 6.15 13.49
CA LEU A 258 -21.66 7.02 12.31
C LEU A 258 -20.68 6.58 11.23
N ALA A 259 -19.44 6.27 11.61
CA ALA A 259 -18.41 5.79 10.69
C ALA A 259 -18.88 4.52 9.95
N ASN A 260 -19.44 3.55 10.69
CA ASN A 260 -19.98 2.33 10.11
C ASN A 260 -21.07 2.59 9.07
N ARG A 261 -22.08 3.41 9.39
CA ARG A 261 -23.14 3.76 8.42
C ARG A 261 -22.58 4.41 7.15
N LEU A 262 -21.57 5.26 7.29
CA LEU A 262 -20.94 5.94 6.16
C LEU A 262 -20.08 4.99 5.32
N TRP A 263 -19.33 4.07 5.93
CA TRP A 263 -18.59 3.03 5.22
C TRP A 263 -19.53 2.07 4.49
N ASN A 264 -20.63 1.63 5.12
CA ASN A 264 -21.63 0.82 4.45
C ASN A 264 -22.20 1.55 3.23
N ARG A 265 -22.45 2.86 3.35
CA ARG A 265 -22.89 3.66 2.20
C ARG A 265 -21.83 3.75 1.11
N ALA A 266 -20.54 3.84 1.46
CA ALA A 266 -19.44 3.79 0.51
C ALA A 266 -19.37 2.45 -0.22
N GLU A 267 -19.56 1.33 0.49
CA GLU A 267 -19.62 -0.03 -0.11
C GLU A 267 -20.83 -0.18 -1.07
N GLU A 268 -22.01 0.33 -0.70
CA GLU A 268 -23.18 0.37 -1.59
C GLU A 268 -22.91 1.15 -2.88
N LEU A 269 -22.03 2.15 -2.82
CA LEU A 269 -21.61 2.97 -3.96
C LEU A 269 -20.40 2.38 -4.72
N GLY A 270 -19.92 1.19 -4.31
CA GLY A 270 -18.84 0.46 -5.00
C GLY A 270 -17.45 0.58 -4.36
N LEU A 271 -17.35 0.97 -3.08
CA LEU A 271 -16.08 0.85 -2.36
C LEU A 271 -15.71 -0.62 -2.24
N ASP A 272 -14.48 -0.96 -2.63
CA ASP A 272 -13.93 -2.28 -2.36
C ASP A 272 -13.82 -2.49 -0.83
N ARG A 273 -14.38 -3.61 -0.37
CA ARG A 273 -14.36 -3.99 1.04
C ARG A 273 -12.95 -4.09 1.61
N ASN A 274 -11.99 -4.60 0.82
CA ASN A 274 -10.61 -4.70 1.25
C ASN A 274 -10.00 -3.34 1.62
N ILE A 275 -10.38 -2.28 0.91
CA ILE A 275 -9.93 -0.90 1.22
C ILE A 275 -10.45 -0.48 2.60
N ARG A 276 -11.73 -0.77 2.90
CA ARG A 276 -12.30 -0.49 4.21
C ARG A 276 -11.62 -1.31 5.31
N GLU A 277 -11.41 -2.61 5.09
CA GLU A 277 -10.76 -3.51 6.04
C GLU A 277 -9.34 -3.03 6.39
N GLN A 278 -8.55 -2.68 5.37
CA GLN A 278 -7.21 -2.13 5.55
C GLN A 278 -7.24 -0.82 6.35
N GLU A 279 -8.18 0.08 6.05
CA GLU A 279 -8.28 1.36 6.76
C GLU A 279 -8.69 1.18 8.22
N VAL A 280 -9.66 0.33 8.51
CA VAL A 280 -10.07 0.00 9.89
C VAL A 280 -8.92 -0.64 10.65
N MET A 281 -8.20 -1.60 10.03
CA MET A 281 -7.01 -2.21 10.63
C MET A 281 -5.95 -1.15 10.96
N ARG A 282 -5.66 -0.26 10.02
CA ARG A 282 -4.70 0.82 10.21
C ARG A 282 -5.09 1.72 11.38
N LEU A 283 -6.33 2.21 11.41
CA LEU A 283 -6.83 3.13 12.45
C LEU A 283 -6.81 2.50 13.85
N LEU A 284 -7.29 1.26 13.95
CA LEU A 284 -7.29 0.51 15.22
C LEU A 284 -5.86 0.15 15.63
N GLY A 285 -5.06 -0.39 14.68
CA GLY A 285 -3.68 -0.78 14.92
C GLY A 285 -2.81 0.37 15.41
N ASP A 286 -2.93 1.55 14.80
CA ASP A 286 -2.19 2.74 15.23
C ASP A 286 -2.58 3.20 16.64
N ALA A 287 -3.87 3.16 16.96
CA ALA A 287 -4.35 3.51 18.30
C ALA A 287 -3.81 2.54 19.36
N MET A 288 -3.82 1.24 19.07
CA MET A 288 -3.32 0.20 19.99
C MET A 288 -1.80 0.25 20.13
N ARG A 289 -1.07 0.37 19.00
CA ARG A 289 0.40 0.45 18.98
C ARG A 289 0.92 1.59 19.84
N ARG A 290 0.33 2.80 19.73
CA ARG A 290 0.70 3.95 20.57
C ARG A 290 0.57 3.67 22.08
N LEU A 291 -0.37 2.83 22.49
CA LEU A 291 -0.53 2.42 23.88
C LEU A 291 0.50 1.37 24.27
N ILE A 292 0.75 0.39 23.38
CA ILE A 292 1.73 -0.69 23.60
C ILE A 292 3.14 -0.12 23.71
N ASP A 293 3.53 0.80 22.81
CA ASP A 293 4.85 1.46 22.82
C ASP A 293 5.10 2.26 24.12
N LYS A 294 4.03 2.71 24.76
CA LYS A 294 4.07 3.35 26.09
C LYS A 294 4.00 2.36 27.27
N GLY A 295 4.09 1.07 27.02
CA GLY A 295 3.94 0.01 28.03
C GLY A 295 2.53 -0.17 28.59
N ARG A 296 1.50 0.46 27.96
CA ARG A 296 0.10 0.48 28.45
C ARG A 296 -0.75 -0.62 27.80
N ARG A 297 -0.25 -1.88 27.81
CA ARG A 297 -0.88 -3.02 27.13
C ARG A 297 -2.30 -3.31 27.62
N ALA A 298 -2.54 -3.23 28.93
CA ALA A 298 -3.87 -3.43 29.51
C ALA A 298 -4.90 -2.40 28.99
N GLU A 299 -4.47 -1.15 28.79
CA GLU A 299 -5.34 -0.12 28.21
C GLU A 299 -5.59 -0.32 26.73
N ALA A 300 -4.59 -0.81 25.97
CA ALA A 300 -4.78 -1.18 24.58
C ALA A 300 -5.85 -2.29 24.46
N ARG A 301 -5.77 -3.34 25.30
CA ARG A 301 -6.78 -4.39 25.40
C ARG A 301 -8.17 -3.84 25.74
N ALA A 302 -8.26 -3.00 26.78
CA ALA A 302 -9.52 -2.38 27.19
C ALA A 302 -10.13 -1.50 26.09
N LEU A 303 -9.29 -0.78 25.34
CA LEU A 303 -9.71 0.01 24.18
C LEU A 303 -10.26 -0.90 23.07
N ALA A 304 -9.58 -2.00 22.74
CA ALA A 304 -10.02 -2.95 21.73
C ALA A 304 -11.41 -3.53 22.07
N LEU A 305 -11.59 -4.01 23.30
CA LEU A 305 -12.87 -4.59 23.76
C LEU A 305 -14.00 -3.54 23.79
N ARG A 306 -13.73 -2.33 24.24
CA ARG A 306 -14.70 -1.23 24.18
C ARG A 306 -15.11 -0.93 22.74
N ARG A 307 -14.16 -0.89 21.79
CA ARG A 307 -14.46 -0.69 20.37
C ARG A 307 -15.29 -1.84 19.79
N ALA A 308 -15.06 -3.08 20.21
CA ALA A 308 -15.90 -4.20 19.83
C ALA A 308 -17.36 -4.00 20.26
N GLN A 309 -17.58 -3.50 21.48
CA GLN A 309 -18.92 -3.18 21.97
C GLN A 309 -19.57 -2.01 21.22
N GLU A 310 -18.82 -0.92 21.01
CA GLU A 310 -19.31 0.27 20.29
C GLU A 310 -19.62 -0.02 18.81
N CYS A 311 -18.99 -1.01 18.22
CA CYS A 311 -19.13 -1.43 16.83
C CYS A 311 -19.78 -2.81 16.69
N ALA A 312 -20.59 -3.24 17.65
CA ALA A 312 -21.20 -4.59 17.68
C ALA A 312 -22.02 -4.95 16.42
N GLY A 313 -22.44 -3.97 15.62
CA GLY A 313 -23.12 -4.18 14.33
C GLY A 313 -22.21 -4.15 13.10
N ASP A 314 -20.88 -4.12 13.27
CA ASP A 314 -19.92 -4.02 12.18
C ASP A 314 -18.97 -5.23 12.15
N ALA A 315 -19.26 -6.19 11.26
CA ALA A 315 -18.46 -7.42 11.12
C ALA A 315 -17.00 -7.14 10.79
N VAL A 316 -16.70 -6.10 9.98
CA VAL A 316 -15.33 -5.73 9.59
C VAL A 316 -14.55 -5.25 10.80
N VAL A 317 -15.10 -4.32 11.57
CA VAL A 317 -14.45 -3.80 12.77
C VAL A 317 -14.22 -4.90 13.80
N LEU A 318 -15.21 -5.77 14.02
CA LEU A 318 -15.11 -6.89 14.96
C LEU A 318 -14.02 -7.88 14.54
N ALA A 319 -13.96 -8.24 13.25
CA ALA A 319 -12.92 -9.10 12.71
C ALA A 319 -11.51 -8.52 12.94
N GLN A 320 -11.33 -7.23 12.62
CA GLN A 320 -10.04 -6.56 12.80
C GLN A 320 -9.63 -6.46 14.27
N ILE A 321 -10.57 -6.22 15.17
CA ILE A 321 -10.31 -6.24 16.62
C ILE A 321 -9.83 -7.62 17.06
N GLY A 322 -10.48 -8.70 16.59
CA GLY A 322 -10.04 -10.07 16.86
C GLY A 322 -8.59 -10.30 16.44
N HIS A 323 -8.20 -9.90 15.22
CA HIS A 323 -6.83 -10.03 14.74
C HIS A 323 -5.82 -9.18 15.53
N ILE A 324 -6.19 -7.96 15.89
CA ILE A 324 -5.34 -7.09 16.72
C ILE A 324 -5.10 -7.74 18.10
N LEU A 325 -6.15 -8.28 18.73
CA LEU A 325 -6.02 -8.97 20.02
C LEU A 325 -5.09 -10.19 19.93
N ILE A 326 -5.16 -10.98 18.85
CA ILE A 326 -4.21 -12.06 18.58
C ILE A 326 -2.77 -11.49 18.48
N GLY A 327 -2.55 -10.47 17.68
CA GLY A 327 -1.23 -9.82 17.52
C GLY A 327 -0.67 -9.23 18.81
N MET A 328 -1.55 -8.85 19.74
CA MET A 328 -1.16 -8.43 21.09
C MET A 328 -0.86 -9.61 22.04
N GLY A 329 -1.04 -10.87 21.63
CA GLY A 329 -0.97 -12.04 22.49
C GLY A 329 -2.15 -12.18 23.47
N GLU A 330 -3.24 -11.46 23.20
CA GLU A 330 -4.51 -11.48 23.96
C GLU A 330 -5.55 -12.37 23.24
N GLY A 331 -5.09 -13.52 22.70
CA GLY A 331 -5.92 -14.38 21.87
C GLY A 331 -7.22 -14.85 22.54
N GLU A 332 -7.19 -15.08 23.86
CA GLU A 332 -8.41 -15.45 24.59
C GLU A 332 -9.55 -14.42 24.45
N ALA A 333 -9.19 -13.15 24.42
CA ALA A 333 -10.15 -12.05 24.28
C ALA A 333 -10.66 -11.88 22.84
N ALA A 334 -10.03 -12.51 21.85
CA ALA A 334 -10.40 -12.40 20.43
C ALA A 334 -11.60 -13.30 20.06
N GLU A 335 -11.93 -14.31 20.86
CA GLU A 335 -13.00 -15.27 20.53
C GLU A 335 -14.36 -14.58 20.36
N GLU A 336 -14.75 -13.74 21.31
CA GLU A 336 -16.05 -13.05 21.27
C GLU A 336 -16.19 -12.11 20.05
N PRO A 337 -15.24 -11.21 19.75
CA PRO A 337 -15.28 -10.40 18.53
C PRO A 337 -15.40 -11.22 17.24
N PHE A 338 -14.66 -12.32 17.11
CA PHE A 338 -14.77 -13.17 15.93
C PHE A 338 -16.14 -13.86 15.81
N ARG A 339 -16.68 -14.40 16.90
CA ARG A 339 -18.02 -14.98 16.89
C ARG A 339 -19.10 -13.97 16.54
N ALA A 340 -18.99 -12.75 17.09
CA ALA A 340 -19.89 -11.66 16.75
C ALA A 340 -19.77 -11.25 15.28
N ALA A 341 -18.55 -11.21 14.72
CA ALA A 341 -18.34 -10.94 13.31
C ALA A 341 -19.02 -11.99 12.41
N LEU A 342 -18.86 -13.29 12.72
CA LEU A 342 -19.49 -14.38 11.96
C LEU A 342 -21.01 -14.44 12.12
N ALA A 343 -21.55 -14.00 13.26
CA ALA A 343 -22.99 -13.87 13.45
C ALA A 343 -23.62 -12.80 12.54
N LEU A 344 -22.87 -11.76 12.22
CA LEU A 344 -23.28 -10.70 11.29
C LEU A 344 -23.05 -11.08 9.83
N ARG A 345 -21.93 -11.77 9.54
CA ARG A 345 -21.50 -12.11 8.18
C ARG A 345 -20.69 -13.39 8.17
N ARG A 346 -21.05 -14.32 7.30
CA ARG A 346 -20.37 -15.60 7.14
C ARG A 346 -19.34 -15.65 6.01
N ASP A 347 -19.35 -14.72 5.09
CA ASP A 347 -18.50 -14.68 3.89
C ASP A 347 -17.09 -14.11 4.16
N VAL A 348 -16.56 -14.29 5.38
CA VAL A 348 -15.27 -13.72 5.83
C VAL A 348 -14.31 -14.85 6.27
N SER A 349 -13.65 -15.48 5.29
CA SER A 349 -12.82 -16.68 5.49
C SER A 349 -11.72 -16.51 6.56
N HIS A 350 -11.03 -15.38 6.58
CA HIS A 350 -9.98 -15.08 7.55
C HIS A 350 -10.48 -15.04 9.01
N VAL A 351 -11.77 -14.76 9.23
CA VAL A 351 -12.35 -14.77 10.59
C VAL A 351 -12.52 -16.21 11.09
N TYR A 352 -12.91 -17.15 10.21
CA TYR A 352 -12.95 -18.58 10.57
C TYR A 352 -11.57 -19.09 10.96
N GLN A 353 -10.53 -18.72 10.21
CA GLN A 353 -9.16 -19.08 10.53
C GLN A 353 -8.74 -18.50 11.90
N GLY A 354 -8.97 -17.22 12.15
CA GLY A 354 -8.65 -16.55 13.41
C GLY A 354 -9.40 -17.17 14.60
N LEU A 355 -10.70 -17.39 14.47
CA LEU A 355 -11.52 -18.01 15.52
C LEU A 355 -11.07 -19.45 15.81
N SER A 356 -10.86 -20.24 14.77
CA SER A 356 -10.40 -21.62 14.88
C SER A 356 -9.05 -21.70 15.59
N MET A 357 -8.10 -20.81 15.25
CA MET A 357 -6.80 -20.74 15.93
C MET A 357 -6.94 -20.40 17.42
N VAL A 358 -7.79 -19.44 17.77
CA VAL A 358 -8.07 -19.07 19.17
C VAL A 358 -8.70 -20.23 19.95
N VAL A 359 -9.67 -20.91 19.36
CA VAL A 359 -10.35 -22.05 19.98
C VAL A 359 -9.39 -23.23 20.17
N ALA A 360 -8.54 -23.51 19.17
CA ALA A 360 -7.49 -24.54 19.26
C ALA A 360 -6.48 -24.24 20.38
N SER A 361 -6.07 -22.99 20.55
CA SER A 361 -5.14 -22.58 21.62
C SER A 361 -5.70 -22.82 23.03
N LYS A 362 -7.02 -22.90 23.17
CA LYS A 362 -7.72 -23.25 24.42
C LYS A 362 -7.89 -24.78 24.61
N GLY A 363 -7.27 -25.60 23.75
CA GLY A 363 -7.39 -27.05 23.78
C GLY A 363 -8.69 -27.62 23.21
N ARG A 364 -9.57 -26.78 22.63
CA ARG A 364 -10.86 -27.18 22.05
C ARG A 364 -10.69 -27.58 20.58
N LEU A 365 -9.87 -28.61 20.35
CA LEU A 365 -9.39 -28.95 19.00
C LEU A 365 -10.52 -29.39 18.05
N ASP A 366 -11.47 -30.21 18.52
CA ASP A 366 -12.59 -30.67 17.68
C ASP A 366 -13.50 -29.50 17.25
N GLU A 367 -13.71 -28.55 18.13
CA GLU A 367 -14.47 -27.34 17.80
C GLU A 367 -13.70 -26.45 16.81
N ALA A 368 -12.38 -26.33 16.97
CA ALA A 368 -11.54 -25.59 16.02
C ALA A 368 -11.60 -26.21 14.61
N ILE A 369 -11.57 -27.53 14.51
CA ILE A 369 -11.75 -28.27 13.26
C ILE A 369 -13.13 -27.97 12.66
N ALA A 370 -14.20 -28.03 13.45
CA ALA A 370 -15.55 -27.75 12.98
C ALA A 370 -15.67 -26.31 12.43
N ILE A 371 -15.10 -25.33 13.13
CA ILE A 371 -15.07 -23.92 12.68
C ILE A 371 -14.32 -23.76 11.35
N ALA A 372 -13.15 -24.40 11.20
CA ALA A 372 -12.39 -24.36 9.96
C ALA A 372 -13.15 -25.02 8.79
N MET A 373 -13.85 -26.13 9.04
CA MET A 373 -14.71 -26.80 8.07
C MET A 373 -15.90 -25.92 7.66
N ASP A 374 -16.49 -25.19 8.62
CA ASP A 374 -17.55 -24.22 8.33
C ASP A 374 -17.03 -23.10 7.40
N GLY A 375 -15.82 -22.59 7.66
CA GLY A 375 -15.17 -21.62 6.79
C GLY A 375 -14.93 -22.14 5.37
N ILE A 376 -14.51 -23.39 5.22
CA ILE A 376 -14.33 -24.01 3.89
C ILE A 376 -15.67 -24.17 3.15
N ARG A 377 -16.78 -24.43 3.86
CA ARG A 377 -18.10 -24.46 3.21
C ARG A 377 -18.52 -23.12 2.65
N GLU A 378 -18.17 -22.03 3.30
CA GLU A 378 -18.43 -20.68 2.82
C GLU A 378 -17.44 -20.21 1.72
N ALA A 379 -16.19 -20.69 1.79
CA ALA A 379 -15.13 -20.35 0.85
C ALA A 379 -14.31 -21.59 0.42
N PRO A 380 -14.88 -22.45 -0.46
CA PRO A 380 -14.26 -23.73 -0.82
C PRO A 380 -12.91 -23.65 -1.55
N GLY A 381 -12.58 -22.49 -2.12
CA GLY A 381 -11.32 -22.23 -2.82
C GLY A 381 -10.25 -21.55 -1.95
N ASP A 382 -10.50 -21.31 -0.66
CA ASP A 382 -9.54 -20.63 0.21
C ASP A 382 -8.42 -21.58 0.66
N ALA A 383 -7.26 -21.45 0.00
CA ALA A 383 -6.09 -22.26 0.30
C ALA A 383 -5.61 -22.12 1.76
N GLY A 384 -5.77 -20.92 2.35
CA GLY A 384 -5.39 -20.64 3.74
C GLY A 384 -6.21 -21.47 4.73
N LEU A 385 -7.52 -21.59 4.52
CA LEU A 385 -8.41 -22.42 5.35
C LEU A 385 -8.10 -23.90 5.21
N HIS A 386 -7.85 -24.40 3.99
CA HIS A 386 -7.46 -25.80 3.79
C HIS A 386 -6.14 -26.12 4.48
N ILE A 387 -5.13 -25.26 4.36
CA ILE A 387 -3.85 -25.42 5.05
C ILE A 387 -4.05 -25.40 6.57
N HIS A 388 -4.83 -24.46 7.08
CA HIS A 388 -5.12 -24.35 8.50
C HIS A 388 -5.83 -25.61 9.03
N LEU A 389 -6.87 -26.08 8.34
CA LEU A 389 -7.56 -27.32 8.68
C LEU A 389 -6.60 -28.52 8.63
N GLY A 390 -5.73 -28.60 7.62
CA GLY A 390 -4.71 -29.64 7.52
C GLY A 390 -3.80 -29.70 8.76
N TYR A 391 -3.33 -28.56 9.27
CA TYR A 391 -2.54 -28.52 10.50
C TYR A 391 -3.35 -28.87 11.77
N LEU A 392 -4.62 -28.47 11.86
CA LEU A 392 -5.48 -28.88 12.97
C LEU A 392 -5.70 -30.40 12.98
N LEU A 393 -5.95 -30.98 11.81
CA LEU A 393 -6.12 -32.43 11.64
C LEU A 393 -4.82 -33.20 11.95
N LEU A 394 -3.66 -32.66 11.56
CA LEU A 394 -2.35 -33.18 11.93
C LEU A 394 -2.16 -33.21 13.46
N ASN A 395 -2.52 -32.09 14.13
CA ASN A 395 -2.48 -32.03 15.60
C ASN A 395 -3.47 -32.99 16.28
N ALA A 396 -4.59 -33.31 15.61
CA ALA A 396 -5.55 -34.31 16.05
C ALA A 396 -5.15 -35.76 15.69
N ALA A 397 -3.95 -35.96 15.11
CA ALA A 397 -3.45 -37.23 14.59
C ALA A 397 -4.33 -37.86 13.48
N LYS A 398 -5.18 -37.06 12.82
CA LYS A 398 -6.03 -37.48 11.67
C LYS A 398 -5.24 -37.31 10.38
N LEU A 399 -4.20 -38.15 10.20
CA LEU A 399 -3.16 -37.92 9.18
C LEU A 399 -3.69 -37.99 7.75
N GLU A 400 -4.61 -38.91 7.43
CA GLU A 400 -5.20 -39.09 6.11
C GLU A 400 -6.06 -37.87 5.72
N GLU A 401 -6.88 -37.39 6.66
CA GLU A 401 -7.71 -36.20 6.44
C GLU A 401 -6.82 -34.95 6.27
N ALA A 402 -5.75 -34.84 7.06
CA ALA A 402 -4.77 -33.75 6.94
C ALA A 402 -4.10 -33.74 5.57
N GLN A 403 -3.64 -34.90 5.10
CA GLN A 403 -3.04 -35.06 3.78
C GLN A 403 -4.01 -34.61 2.69
N GLY A 404 -5.28 -35.04 2.77
CA GLY A 404 -6.31 -34.63 1.81
C GLY A 404 -6.47 -33.12 1.69
N GLN A 405 -6.37 -32.37 2.81
CA GLN A 405 -6.46 -30.92 2.77
C GLN A 405 -5.27 -30.26 2.05
N PHE A 406 -4.05 -30.74 2.28
CA PHE A 406 -2.87 -30.23 1.57
C PHE A 406 -2.89 -30.64 0.08
N ASP A 407 -3.35 -31.83 -0.25
CA ASP A 407 -3.47 -32.29 -1.65
C ASP A 407 -4.49 -31.48 -2.45
N ILE A 408 -5.58 -31.03 -1.83
CA ILE A 408 -6.54 -30.08 -2.46
C ILE A 408 -5.82 -28.79 -2.89
N VAL A 409 -5.03 -28.20 -2.00
CA VAL A 409 -4.29 -26.96 -2.33
C VAL A 409 -3.24 -27.23 -3.41
N LEU A 410 -2.50 -28.34 -3.33
CA LEU A 410 -1.47 -28.69 -4.31
C LEU A 410 -2.04 -29.02 -5.69
N SER A 411 -3.27 -29.52 -5.76
CA SER A 411 -3.96 -29.75 -7.04
C SER A 411 -4.27 -28.44 -7.79
N GLN A 412 -4.50 -27.34 -7.06
CA GLN A 412 -4.76 -26.00 -7.61
C GLN A 412 -3.46 -25.23 -7.84
N VAL A 413 -2.54 -25.29 -6.88
CA VAL A 413 -1.25 -24.59 -6.90
C VAL A 413 -0.13 -25.59 -6.53
N PRO A 414 0.46 -26.30 -7.52
CA PRO A 414 1.43 -27.37 -7.27
C PRO A 414 2.66 -26.97 -6.45
N ASN A 415 3.05 -25.71 -6.52
CA ASN A 415 4.22 -25.15 -5.82
C ASN A 415 3.85 -24.32 -4.59
N HIS A 416 2.68 -24.54 -3.99
CA HIS A 416 2.28 -23.83 -2.79
C HIS A 416 3.11 -24.27 -1.57
N THR A 417 4.05 -23.43 -1.15
CA THR A 417 5.06 -23.74 -0.12
C THR A 417 4.44 -24.20 1.21
N GLY A 418 3.37 -23.55 1.67
CA GLY A 418 2.68 -23.94 2.90
C GLY A 418 2.04 -25.32 2.82
N ALA A 419 1.49 -25.70 1.66
CA ALA A 419 0.90 -27.02 1.47
C ALA A 419 1.97 -28.11 1.31
N LEU A 420 3.09 -27.81 0.61
CA LEU A 420 4.24 -28.72 0.54
C LEU A 420 4.82 -28.99 1.95
N THR A 421 4.98 -27.94 2.76
CA THR A 421 5.44 -28.07 4.15
C THR A 421 4.45 -28.89 4.98
N GLY A 422 3.14 -28.63 4.88
CA GLY A 422 2.11 -29.37 5.59
C GLY A 422 2.11 -30.85 5.21
N LYS A 423 2.20 -31.17 3.91
CA LYS A 423 2.30 -32.56 3.43
C LYS A 423 3.58 -33.23 3.89
N SER A 424 4.72 -32.51 3.92
CA SER A 424 5.97 -33.02 4.50
C SER A 424 5.83 -33.36 5.98
N ASN A 425 5.11 -32.55 6.77
CA ASN A 425 4.81 -32.86 8.17
C ASN A 425 3.99 -34.16 8.31
N VAL A 426 2.98 -34.37 7.45
CA VAL A 426 2.18 -35.60 7.44
C VAL A 426 3.03 -36.80 7.10
N LEU A 427 3.89 -36.73 6.06
CA LEU A 427 4.80 -37.81 5.69
C LEU A 427 5.77 -38.15 6.81
N ALA A 428 6.32 -37.16 7.49
CA ALA A 428 7.17 -37.35 8.65
C ALA A 428 6.42 -38.05 9.80
N ALA A 429 5.16 -37.70 10.03
CA ALA A 429 4.30 -38.37 11.02
C ALA A 429 4.00 -39.82 10.67
N TYR A 430 3.93 -40.17 9.38
CA TYR A 430 3.85 -41.56 8.92
C TYR A 430 5.20 -42.33 8.99
N GLY A 431 6.30 -41.69 9.38
CA GLY A 431 7.63 -42.28 9.36
C GLY A 431 8.29 -42.31 7.99
N ARG A 432 7.75 -41.57 6.99
CA ARG A 432 8.25 -41.50 5.61
C ARG A 432 9.20 -40.28 5.45
N GLN A 433 10.28 -40.28 6.24
CA GLN A 433 11.20 -39.12 6.35
C GLN A 433 11.88 -38.76 5.03
N ALA A 434 12.26 -39.78 4.22
CA ALA A 434 12.91 -39.52 2.92
C ALA A 434 12.01 -38.69 1.99
N GLU A 435 10.75 -39.08 1.88
CA GLU A 435 9.78 -38.35 1.03
C GLU A 435 9.44 -36.98 1.61
N ALA A 436 9.44 -36.84 2.94
CA ALA A 436 9.27 -35.53 3.59
C ALA A 436 10.44 -34.58 3.26
N ILE A 437 11.68 -35.11 3.22
CA ILE A 437 12.88 -34.36 2.83
C ILE A 437 12.80 -33.95 1.36
N GLU A 438 12.43 -34.87 0.46
CA GLU A 438 12.28 -34.58 -0.98
C GLU A 438 11.29 -33.41 -1.21
N LEU A 439 10.13 -33.40 -0.53
CA LEU A 439 9.18 -32.30 -0.61
C LEU A 439 9.77 -30.98 -0.10
N MET A 440 10.52 -31.02 0.99
CA MET A 440 11.14 -29.79 1.53
C MET A 440 12.28 -29.29 0.66
N GLN A 441 13.04 -30.17 0.01
CA GLN A 441 14.06 -29.80 -0.98
C GLN A 441 13.43 -29.11 -2.21
N GLN A 442 12.19 -29.48 -2.58
CA GLN A 442 11.43 -28.77 -3.60
C GLN A 442 10.88 -27.42 -3.10
N ALA A 443 10.43 -27.34 -1.85
CA ALA A 443 9.78 -26.18 -1.29
C ALA A 443 10.76 -25.03 -0.91
N VAL A 444 11.92 -25.36 -0.33
CA VAL A 444 12.90 -24.35 0.15
C VAL A 444 13.41 -23.40 -0.95
N PRO A 445 13.68 -23.85 -2.20
CA PRO A 445 14.06 -22.91 -3.28
C PRO A 445 12.95 -21.93 -3.69
N LEU A 446 11.67 -22.26 -3.45
CA LEU A 446 10.53 -21.40 -3.78
C LEU A 446 10.35 -20.24 -2.78
N ALA A 447 10.85 -20.41 -1.55
CA ALA A 447 10.84 -19.39 -0.51
C ALA A 447 12.16 -19.41 0.27
N PRO A 448 13.27 -18.97 -0.33
CA PRO A 448 14.62 -19.12 0.21
C PRO A 448 14.85 -18.37 1.54
N GLU A 449 14.03 -17.34 1.81
CA GLU A 449 14.09 -16.54 3.05
C GLU A 449 13.21 -17.11 4.18
N ASP A 450 12.41 -18.15 3.93
CA ASP A 450 11.57 -18.75 4.96
C ASP A 450 12.40 -19.58 5.94
N ALA A 451 12.70 -18.98 7.08
CA ALA A 451 13.47 -19.59 8.14
C ALA A 451 12.75 -20.82 8.75
N GLY A 452 11.42 -20.84 8.80
CA GLY A 452 10.63 -21.95 9.33
C GLY A 452 10.79 -23.22 8.48
N MET A 453 10.71 -23.08 7.15
CA MET A 453 10.91 -24.19 6.21
C MET A 453 12.32 -24.75 6.29
N ARG A 454 13.34 -23.89 6.40
CA ARG A 454 14.74 -24.32 6.57
C ARG A 454 14.95 -25.06 7.89
N VAL A 455 14.37 -24.55 8.98
CA VAL A 455 14.42 -25.24 10.29
C VAL A 455 13.78 -26.61 10.19
N TRP A 456 12.65 -26.75 9.51
CA TRP A 456 11.97 -28.03 9.34
C TRP A 456 12.80 -29.02 8.52
N LEU A 457 13.38 -28.60 7.39
CA LEU A 457 14.27 -29.45 6.60
C LEU A 457 15.50 -29.89 7.41
N GLY A 458 16.14 -28.96 8.13
CA GLY A 458 17.25 -29.29 9.02
C GLY A 458 16.87 -30.30 10.11
N GLN A 459 15.69 -30.19 10.68
CA GLN A 459 15.18 -31.16 11.67
C GLN A 459 14.97 -32.55 11.06
N LEU A 460 14.39 -32.63 9.86
CA LEU A 460 14.23 -33.92 9.15
C LEU A 460 15.59 -34.59 8.88
N LEU A 461 16.58 -33.80 8.39
CA LEU A 461 17.94 -34.28 8.16
C LEU A 461 18.62 -34.76 9.45
N LEU A 462 18.41 -34.09 10.58
CA LEU A 462 18.89 -34.56 11.87
C LEU A 462 18.22 -35.89 12.28
N VAL A 463 16.94 -36.09 11.97
CA VAL A 463 16.22 -37.34 12.29
C VAL A 463 16.80 -38.51 11.51
N VAL A 464 17.10 -38.35 10.23
CA VAL A 464 17.69 -39.42 9.39
C VAL A 464 19.20 -39.60 9.59
N GLY A 465 19.84 -38.78 10.42
CA GLY A 465 21.25 -38.96 10.76
C GLY A 465 22.24 -38.18 9.87
N GLU A 466 21.78 -37.13 9.20
CA GLU A 466 22.59 -36.28 8.31
C GLU A 466 22.85 -34.88 8.92
N PRO A 467 23.62 -34.83 10.05
CA PRO A 467 23.85 -33.53 10.75
C PRO A 467 24.69 -32.56 9.97
N ALA A 468 25.58 -33.03 9.08
CA ALA A 468 26.41 -32.16 8.24
C ALA A 468 25.57 -31.43 7.18
N GLU A 469 24.54 -32.09 6.63
CA GLU A 469 23.61 -31.48 5.68
C GLU A 469 22.60 -30.57 6.38
N ALA A 470 22.24 -30.86 7.64
CA ALA A 470 21.31 -30.05 8.41
C ALA A 470 21.88 -28.67 8.82
N GLU A 471 23.20 -28.61 9.10
CA GLU A 471 23.88 -27.39 9.60
C GLU A 471 23.64 -26.15 8.73
N PRO A 472 23.87 -26.16 7.41
CA PRO A 472 23.69 -24.96 6.57
C PRO A 472 22.25 -24.44 6.60
N HIS A 473 21.25 -25.32 6.71
CA HIS A 473 19.86 -24.88 6.79
C HIS A 473 19.58 -24.12 8.09
N PHE A 474 20.11 -24.54 9.23
CA PHE A 474 19.96 -23.81 10.47
C PHE A 474 20.72 -22.49 10.48
N ARG A 475 21.92 -22.43 9.87
CA ARG A 475 22.68 -21.18 9.75
C ARG A 475 21.92 -20.13 8.94
N VAL A 476 21.45 -20.50 7.76
CA VAL A 476 20.66 -19.58 6.91
C VAL A 476 19.34 -19.19 7.62
N ALA A 477 18.70 -20.12 8.33
CA ALA A 477 17.50 -19.77 9.12
C ALA A 477 17.80 -18.68 10.17
N LEU A 478 18.97 -18.73 10.82
CA LEU A 478 19.39 -17.74 11.82
C LEU A 478 19.82 -16.41 11.22
N GLU A 479 20.30 -16.39 9.97
CA GLU A 479 20.58 -15.14 9.24
C GLU A 479 19.29 -14.34 9.00
N HIS A 480 18.20 -15.01 8.64
CA HIS A 480 16.90 -14.38 8.38
C HIS A 480 16.08 -14.15 9.66
N ALA A 481 16.19 -15.02 10.63
CA ALA A 481 15.39 -14.97 11.87
C ALA A 481 16.20 -15.39 13.12
N PRO A 482 17.05 -14.50 13.65
CA PRO A 482 17.95 -14.81 14.77
C PRO A 482 17.25 -15.24 16.07
N GLN A 483 15.94 -14.95 16.20
CA GLN A 483 15.17 -15.26 17.41
C GLN A 483 14.52 -16.66 17.40
N ILE A 484 14.70 -17.48 16.37
CA ILE A 484 14.11 -18.81 16.31
C ILE A 484 14.91 -19.80 17.18
N GLY A 485 14.44 -20.06 18.39
CA GLY A 485 15.09 -21.00 19.31
C GLY A 485 15.29 -22.40 18.74
N ALA A 486 14.36 -22.90 17.91
CA ALA A 486 14.47 -24.20 17.23
C ALA A 486 15.67 -24.27 16.28
N ALA A 487 16.02 -23.18 15.60
CA ALA A 487 17.20 -23.10 14.72
C ALA A 487 18.50 -23.17 15.53
N HIS A 488 18.60 -22.44 16.62
CA HIS A 488 19.77 -22.53 17.53
C HIS A 488 19.94 -23.94 18.10
N ILE A 489 18.86 -24.54 18.58
CA ILE A 489 18.87 -25.91 19.09
C ILE A 489 19.30 -26.90 17.99
N GLY A 490 18.77 -26.75 16.78
CA GLY A 490 19.12 -27.57 15.62
C GLY A 490 20.59 -27.45 15.25
N LEU A 491 21.10 -26.22 15.16
CA LEU A 491 22.51 -25.94 14.87
C LEU A 491 23.44 -26.53 15.94
N ALA A 492 23.15 -26.31 17.22
CA ALA A 492 23.94 -26.87 18.32
C ALA A 492 23.97 -28.40 18.28
N ARG A 493 22.86 -29.06 17.96
CA ARG A 493 22.79 -30.53 17.79
C ARG A 493 23.54 -31.02 16.55
N SER A 494 23.50 -30.28 15.44
CA SER A 494 24.26 -30.62 14.24
C SER A 494 25.76 -30.58 14.52
N LEU A 495 26.25 -29.54 15.17
CA LEU A 495 27.63 -29.37 15.57
C LEU A 495 28.09 -30.43 16.59
N GLU A 496 27.24 -30.75 17.56
CA GLU A 496 27.50 -31.84 18.54
C GLU A 496 27.68 -33.17 17.84
N ARG A 497 26.77 -33.53 16.91
CA ARG A 497 26.80 -34.80 16.19
C ARG A 497 27.94 -34.92 15.18
N THR A 498 28.45 -33.78 14.68
CA THR A 498 29.65 -33.72 13.83
C THR A 498 30.95 -33.60 14.62
N GLY A 499 30.91 -33.69 15.96
CA GLY A 499 32.09 -33.68 16.82
C GLY A 499 32.63 -32.30 17.14
N ARG A 500 31.99 -31.23 16.71
CA ARG A 500 32.40 -29.81 16.92
C ARG A 500 31.82 -29.27 18.23
N LEU A 501 32.19 -29.93 19.34
CA LEU A 501 31.57 -29.70 20.66
C LEU A 501 31.75 -28.27 21.19
N GLU A 502 32.93 -27.66 21.00
CA GLU A 502 33.17 -26.30 21.48
C GLU A 502 32.31 -25.28 20.73
N GLU A 503 32.16 -25.41 19.42
CA GLU A 503 31.27 -24.56 18.64
C GLU A 503 29.80 -24.75 19.05
N ALA A 504 29.40 -25.99 19.31
CA ALA A 504 28.05 -26.29 19.81
C ALA A 504 27.76 -25.59 21.16
N ARG A 505 28.75 -25.58 22.08
CA ARG A 505 28.66 -24.87 23.36
C ARG A 505 28.54 -23.37 23.18
N HIS A 506 29.36 -22.78 22.28
CA HIS A 506 29.26 -21.36 21.97
C HIS A 506 27.88 -20.98 21.41
N VAL A 507 27.38 -21.74 20.43
CA VAL A 507 26.04 -21.52 19.86
C VAL A 507 24.96 -21.63 20.93
N ALA A 508 25.04 -22.62 21.82
CA ALA A 508 24.06 -22.79 22.90
C ALA A 508 24.13 -21.67 23.95
N ALA A 509 25.33 -21.16 24.25
CA ALA A 509 25.53 -20.05 25.19
C ALA A 509 25.03 -18.71 24.61
N ASP A 510 25.38 -18.42 23.35
CA ASP A 510 24.93 -17.21 22.64
C ASP A 510 23.38 -17.22 22.53
N ALA A 511 22.79 -18.37 22.19
CA ALA A 511 21.35 -18.53 22.10
C ALA A 511 20.66 -18.34 23.47
N ALA A 512 21.22 -18.88 24.54
CA ALA A 512 20.67 -18.75 25.89
C ALA A 512 20.72 -17.29 26.40
N ALA A 513 21.74 -16.53 26.00
CA ALA A 513 21.85 -15.10 26.27
C ALA A 513 20.84 -14.27 25.44
N ALA A 514 20.66 -14.60 24.18
CA ALA A 514 19.73 -13.92 23.27
C ALA A 514 18.25 -14.24 23.57
N LEU A 515 17.96 -15.44 24.06
CA LEU A 515 16.61 -15.97 24.29
C LEU A 515 16.45 -16.45 25.76
N PRO A 516 16.54 -15.56 26.76
CA PRO A 516 16.57 -15.93 28.17
C PRO A 516 15.27 -16.61 28.65
N ASN A 517 14.15 -16.36 27.96
CA ASN A 517 12.85 -16.90 28.30
C ASN A 517 12.49 -18.20 27.53
N ASP A 518 13.28 -18.64 26.54
CA ASP A 518 13.04 -19.93 25.86
C ASP A 518 13.62 -21.07 26.70
N THR A 519 12.73 -21.78 27.40
CA THR A 519 13.08 -22.89 28.28
C THR A 519 13.82 -24.04 27.57
N ARG A 520 13.56 -24.25 26.28
CA ARG A 520 14.19 -25.30 25.46
C ARG A 520 15.63 -24.92 25.11
N VAL A 521 15.87 -23.63 24.80
CA VAL A 521 17.20 -23.09 24.56
C VAL A 521 18.01 -23.12 25.87
N GLN A 522 17.41 -22.74 27.00
CA GLN A 522 18.07 -22.84 28.31
C GLN A 522 18.40 -24.29 28.69
N ALA A 523 17.54 -25.25 28.31
CA ALA A 523 17.79 -26.66 28.57
C ALA A 523 18.98 -27.22 27.75
N ILE A 524 19.09 -26.86 26.46
CA ILE A 524 20.23 -27.30 25.62
C ILE A 524 21.55 -26.68 26.12
N HIS A 525 21.55 -25.39 26.48
CA HIS A 525 22.74 -24.74 27.08
C HIS A 525 23.18 -25.44 28.36
N ARG A 526 22.27 -25.69 29.31
CA ARG A 526 22.59 -26.43 30.55
C ARG A 526 23.13 -27.85 30.28
N ARG A 527 22.59 -28.56 29.29
CA ARG A 527 23.04 -29.88 28.91
C ARG A 527 24.45 -29.91 28.33
N MET A 528 24.78 -28.90 27.48
CA MET A 528 26.10 -28.81 26.84
C MET A 528 27.19 -28.23 27.74
N GLY A 529 26.79 -27.47 28.77
CA GLY A 529 27.71 -26.75 29.65
C GLY A 529 28.31 -25.50 28.97
N PRO A 530 29.07 -24.70 29.76
CA PRO A 530 29.74 -23.52 29.23
C PRO A 530 30.86 -23.91 28.26
N PRO A 531 31.21 -23.00 27.32
CA PRO A 531 32.41 -23.18 26.49
C PRO A 531 33.68 -23.27 27.34
N ASN A 532 34.57 -24.18 27.00
CA ASN A 532 35.86 -24.31 27.69
C ASN A 532 36.92 -23.32 27.16
N GLU A 533 36.76 -22.88 25.90
CA GLU A 533 37.64 -21.96 25.22
C GLU A 533 36.90 -20.67 24.83
N PRO A 534 37.61 -19.51 24.80
CA PRO A 534 37.00 -18.30 24.30
C PRO A 534 36.59 -18.46 22.84
N LYS A 535 35.50 -17.78 22.44
CA LYS A 535 35.02 -17.81 21.04
C LYS A 535 36.18 -17.42 20.10
N PRO A 536 36.51 -18.23 19.08
CA PRO A 536 37.54 -17.85 18.14
C PRO A 536 37.19 -16.49 17.54
N VAL A 537 38.07 -15.51 17.73
CA VAL A 537 37.94 -14.20 17.10
C VAL A 537 38.03 -14.46 15.60
N ALA A 538 36.95 -14.23 14.87
CA ALA A 538 36.99 -14.26 13.42
C ALA A 538 38.15 -13.36 12.99
N ALA A 539 39.13 -13.91 12.30
CA ALA A 539 40.22 -13.12 11.73
C ALA A 539 39.55 -12.10 10.80
N VAL A 540 39.58 -10.83 11.19
CA VAL A 540 39.16 -9.73 10.35
C VAL A 540 40.15 -9.74 9.18
N THR A 541 39.78 -10.38 8.11
CA THR A 541 40.42 -10.18 6.84
C THR A 541 40.09 -8.76 6.41
N GLU A 542 41.05 -7.84 6.59
CA GLU A 542 41.04 -6.50 6.02
C GLU A 542 40.99 -6.59 4.49
N LYS A 543 39.84 -6.99 3.95
CA LYS A 543 39.48 -6.90 2.53
C LYS A 543 37.99 -7.18 2.42
N GLU A 544 37.18 -6.19 2.69
CA GLU A 544 35.79 -6.06 2.21
C GLU A 544 35.14 -4.80 2.79
N GLU A 545 35.87 -3.68 2.77
CA GLU A 545 35.31 -2.34 3.01
C GLU A 545 35.11 -1.55 1.71
N GLU A 546 34.97 -2.22 0.57
CA GLU A 546 34.54 -1.61 -0.68
C GLU A 546 33.47 -2.52 -1.32
N GLU A 547 32.28 -1.93 -1.51
CA GLU A 547 31.08 -2.45 -2.17
C GLU A 547 29.97 -3.02 -1.27
N ARG A 548 29.34 -2.15 -0.50
CA ARG A 548 27.93 -2.34 -0.16
C ARG A 548 27.06 -1.48 -1.08
N PRO A 549 26.24 -2.07 -1.96
CA PRO A 549 25.30 -1.30 -2.76
C PRO A 549 24.26 -0.66 -1.84
N SER A 550 24.10 0.63 -1.94
CA SER A 550 23.15 1.48 -1.18
C SER A 550 21.66 1.21 -1.48
N GLY A 551 21.33 0.02 -2.03
CA GLY A 551 19.98 -0.31 -2.51
C GLY A 551 19.02 -0.88 -1.46
N PHE A 552 19.52 -1.51 -0.39
CA PHE A 552 18.66 -2.30 0.51
C PHE A 552 17.83 -1.46 1.51
N ARG A 553 18.23 -0.23 1.79
CA ARG A 553 17.43 0.70 2.63
C ARG A 553 16.26 1.35 1.90
N ARG A 554 16.22 1.28 0.55
CA ARG A 554 15.13 1.87 -0.24
C ARG A 554 13.91 0.98 -0.41
N LEU A 555 14.03 -0.34 -0.24
CA LEU A 555 12.89 -1.25 -0.42
C LEU A 555 11.96 -1.32 0.80
N LEU A 556 12.46 -1.15 2.02
CA LEU A 556 11.64 -1.17 3.24
C LEU A 556 10.87 0.14 3.48
N GLY A 557 11.32 1.26 2.89
CA GLY A 557 10.60 2.55 2.96
C GLY A 557 9.39 2.63 2.03
N ALA A 558 9.31 1.80 1.01
CA ALA A 558 8.22 1.83 0.02
C ALA A 558 7.01 0.96 0.42
N LEU A 559 7.18 -0.01 1.33
CA LEU A 559 6.11 -0.90 1.81
C LEU A 559 5.47 -0.46 3.12
N PHE A 560 6.11 0.46 3.85
CA PHE A 560 5.57 1.01 5.11
C PHE A 560 5.76 2.54 5.14
N GLY A 561 5.17 3.23 4.13
CA GLY A 561 5.11 4.68 4.11
C GLY A 561 4.36 5.20 5.35
N ARG A 562 5.05 6.03 6.10
CA ARG A 562 4.47 6.84 7.18
C ARG A 562 3.47 7.85 6.59
#